data_a1ee6dd9904f95a6551327ef4ec30f66
#
_entry.id   a1ee6dd9904f95a6551327ef4ec30f66
#
_cell.length_a   1.000
_cell.length_b   1.000
_cell.length_c   1.000
_cell.angle_alpha   90.00
_cell.angle_beta   90.00
_cell.angle_gamma   90.00
#
_symmetry.space_group_name_H-M   'P 1'
#
loop_
_entity.id
_entity.type
_entity.pdbx_description
1 polymer ?
#
loop_
_entity_poly.entity_id
_entity_poly.type
_entity_poly.pdbx_seq_one_letter_code
_entity_poly.pdbx_strand_id
1 'polypeptide(L)'
;MEDSVQIKKFELSDIPQFGNLCDDSEWYSPQVKATTGALLRYKEYRDNCFVAYEGTELVGFIYGGVLCDTLYPQFMFVKEKNRKAGIGKRLMSALEESSHCGVSLIFYHKTLESHYQNEGYEVGTELRVAIKELLPPQG
;
A
#
# COMPACT_ATOMS: atom_id res chain seq x y z
N MET A 1 -23.19 -5.29 13.07
CA MET A 1 -23.03 -3.96 12.48
C MET A 1 -22.37 -4.10 11.12
N GLU A 2 -22.98 -3.52 10.12
CA GLU A 2 -22.44 -3.61 8.77
C GLU A 2 -21.13 -2.87 8.65
N ASP A 3 -20.21 -3.47 7.91
CA ASP A 3 -18.96 -2.85 7.55
C ASP A 3 -19.23 -1.76 6.51
N SER A 4 -19.00 -0.51 6.88
CA SER A 4 -19.22 0.64 6.01
C SER A 4 -18.04 0.93 5.10
N VAL A 5 -16.97 0.15 5.18
CA VAL A 5 -15.76 0.37 4.39
C VAL A 5 -15.82 -0.42 3.09
N GLN A 6 -15.57 0.28 1.98
CA GLN A 6 -15.46 -0.33 0.65
C GLN A 6 -14.01 -0.34 0.19
N ILE A 7 -13.59 -1.48 -0.36
CA ILE A 7 -12.31 -1.61 -1.03
C ILE A 7 -12.56 -1.57 -2.53
N LYS A 8 -11.87 -0.69 -3.24
CA LYS A 8 -12.01 -0.59 -4.69
C LYS A 8 -10.68 -0.26 -5.36
N LYS A 9 -10.62 -0.49 -6.66
CA LYS A 9 -9.43 -0.17 -7.44
C LYS A 9 -9.25 1.35 -7.49
N PHE A 10 -7.99 1.79 -7.40
CA PHE A 10 -7.63 3.20 -7.50
C PHE A 10 -8.02 3.79 -8.86
N GLU A 11 -8.57 4.99 -8.83
CA GLU A 11 -8.86 5.80 -10.01
C GLU A 11 -8.22 7.18 -9.84
N LEU A 12 -7.90 7.85 -10.94
CA LEU A 12 -7.30 9.17 -10.87
C LEU A 12 -8.17 10.17 -10.10
N SER A 13 -9.48 9.98 -10.12
CA SER A 13 -10.41 10.80 -9.34
C SER A 13 -10.24 10.67 -7.82
N ASP A 14 -9.48 9.67 -7.36
CA ASP A 14 -9.19 9.51 -5.93
C ASP A 14 -8.08 10.46 -5.45
N ILE A 15 -7.31 11.06 -6.35
CA ILE A 15 -6.16 11.89 -6.00
C ILE A 15 -6.46 13.01 -4.99
N PRO A 16 -7.56 13.78 -5.14
CA PRO A 16 -7.87 14.81 -4.14
C PRO A 16 -8.02 14.28 -2.71
N GLN A 17 -8.47 13.04 -2.56
CA GLN A 17 -8.60 12.43 -1.23
C GLN A 17 -7.24 12.11 -0.60
N PHE A 18 -6.23 11.83 -1.43
CA PHE A 18 -4.85 11.69 -0.92
C PHE A 18 -4.33 13.01 -0.35
N GLY A 19 -4.71 14.13 -0.96
CA GLY A 19 -4.41 15.45 -0.41
C GLY A 19 -4.99 15.62 1.00
N ASN A 20 -6.22 15.18 1.21
CA ASN A 20 -6.85 15.25 2.52
C ASN A 20 -6.12 14.40 3.57
N LEU A 21 -5.57 13.25 3.16
CA LEU A 21 -4.72 12.45 4.05
C LEU A 21 -3.46 13.22 4.46
N CYS A 22 -2.87 13.96 3.53
CA CYS A 22 -1.66 14.74 3.79
C CYS A 22 -1.93 15.92 4.73
N ASP A 23 -3.16 16.42 4.78
CA ASP A 23 -3.54 17.53 5.65
C ASP A 23 -3.77 17.10 7.10
N ASP A 24 -3.89 15.80 7.35
CA ASP A 24 -3.99 15.26 8.69
C ASP A 24 -2.60 15.27 9.32
N SER A 25 -2.39 16.15 10.29
CA SER A 25 -1.08 16.38 10.89
C SER A 25 -0.48 15.14 11.56
N GLU A 26 -1.30 14.19 12.02
CA GLU A 26 -0.81 12.95 12.61
C GLU A 26 -0.20 12.02 11.56
N TRP A 27 -0.64 12.16 10.31
CA TRP A 27 -0.26 11.24 9.24
C TRP A 27 0.53 11.88 8.12
N TYR A 28 0.72 13.19 8.18
CA TYR A 28 1.57 13.86 7.21
C TYR A 28 3.00 13.38 7.38
N SER A 29 3.48 12.62 6.42
CA SER A 29 4.84 12.13 6.42
C SER A 29 5.45 12.28 5.03
N PRO A 30 6.78 12.38 4.93
CA PRO A 30 7.45 12.35 3.63
C PRO A 30 7.09 11.11 2.82
N GLN A 31 6.80 10.00 3.49
CA GLN A 31 6.42 8.75 2.83
C GLN A 31 5.07 8.86 2.13
N VAL A 32 4.06 9.45 2.77
CA VAL A 32 2.75 9.64 2.14
C VAL A 32 2.87 10.55 0.93
N LYS A 33 3.66 11.61 1.05
CA LYS A 33 3.92 12.52 -0.06
C LYS A 33 4.62 11.83 -1.22
N ALA A 34 5.64 11.02 -0.92
CA ALA A 34 6.37 10.25 -1.92
C ALA A 34 5.46 9.23 -2.61
N THR A 35 4.58 8.58 -1.84
CA THR A 35 3.62 7.62 -2.37
C THR A 35 2.66 8.28 -3.37
N THR A 36 2.13 9.43 -3.00
CA THR A 36 1.25 10.19 -3.90
C THR A 36 1.97 10.54 -5.20
N GLY A 37 3.23 11.00 -5.07
CA GLY A 37 4.06 11.30 -6.23
C GLY A 37 4.30 10.08 -7.12
N ALA A 38 4.55 8.91 -6.52
CA ALA A 38 4.75 7.66 -7.24
C ALA A 38 3.48 7.23 -7.99
N LEU A 39 2.33 7.34 -7.34
CA LEU A 39 1.05 7.01 -7.98
C LEU A 39 0.74 7.93 -9.17
N LEU A 40 1.15 9.19 -9.08
CA LEU A 40 0.96 10.13 -10.17
C LEU A 40 1.93 9.90 -11.32
N ARG A 41 3.14 9.44 -11.04
CA ARG A 41 4.21 9.31 -12.04
C ARG A 41 4.21 7.97 -12.77
N TYR A 42 3.94 6.89 -12.06
CA TYR A 42 4.20 5.54 -12.57
C TYR A 42 2.89 4.79 -12.79
N LYS A 43 2.58 4.56 -14.05
CA LYS A 43 1.38 3.82 -14.46
C LYS A 43 1.31 2.46 -13.78
N GLU A 44 2.44 1.77 -13.63
CA GLU A 44 2.48 0.46 -12.97
C GLU A 44 1.91 0.51 -11.57
N TYR A 45 2.27 1.53 -10.78
CA TYR A 45 1.75 1.69 -9.43
C TYR A 45 0.27 2.08 -9.44
N ARG A 46 -0.15 2.95 -10.38
CA ARG A 46 -1.56 3.31 -10.51
C ARG A 46 -2.43 2.10 -10.84
N ASP A 47 -1.92 1.21 -11.69
CA ASP A 47 -2.66 0.02 -12.12
C ASP A 47 -2.71 -1.07 -11.05
N ASN A 48 -1.83 -1.02 -10.07
CA ASN A 48 -1.73 -1.98 -8.97
C ASN A 48 -1.94 -1.29 -7.63
N CYS A 49 -3.02 -0.52 -7.53
CA CYS A 49 -3.36 0.24 -6.35
C CYS A 49 -4.83 0.05 -5.99
N PHE A 50 -5.09 -0.19 -4.71
CA PHE A 50 -6.43 -0.29 -4.15
C PHE A 50 -6.61 0.73 -3.05
N VAL A 51 -7.84 1.22 -2.92
CA VAL A 51 -8.20 2.24 -1.93
C VAL A 51 -9.35 1.75 -1.07
N ALA A 52 -9.38 2.24 0.16
CA ALA A 52 -10.45 1.94 1.12
C ALA A 52 -11.18 3.24 1.45
N TYR A 53 -12.49 3.22 1.30
CA TYR A 53 -13.35 4.35 1.61
C TYR A 53 -14.34 3.99 2.71
N GLU A 54 -14.48 4.88 3.67
CA GLU A 54 -15.58 4.85 4.63
C GLU A 54 -16.51 5.99 4.25
N GLY A 55 -17.65 5.64 3.62
CA GLY A 55 -18.50 6.64 3.01
C GLY A 55 -17.75 7.36 1.87
N THR A 56 -17.55 8.65 2.00
CA THR A 56 -16.82 9.47 1.02
C THR A 56 -15.38 9.76 1.44
N GLU A 57 -14.94 9.24 2.57
CA GLU A 57 -13.61 9.51 3.11
C GLU A 57 -12.64 8.38 2.77
N LEU A 58 -11.51 8.75 2.18
CA LEU A 58 -10.40 7.80 1.96
C LEU A 58 -9.75 7.49 3.30
N VAL A 59 -9.76 6.24 3.70
CA VAL A 59 -9.20 5.81 5.00
C VAL A 59 -8.01 4.88 4.87
N GLY A 60 -7.70 4.43 3.68
CA GLY A 60 -6.53 3.58 3.48
C GLY A 60 -6.26 3.29 2.01
N PHE A 61 -5.06 2.79 1.74
CA PHE A 61 -4.68 2.39 0.39
C PHE A 61 -3.50 1.42 0.43
N ILE A 62 -3.30 0.72 -0.68
CA ILE A 62 -2.15 -0.13 -0.91
C ILE A 62 -1.75 -0.04 -2.38
N TYR A 63 -0.45 -0.08 -2.65
CA TYR A 63 0.01 -0.23 -4.03
C TYR A 63 1.24 -1.12 -4.09
N GLY A 64 1.50 -1.65 -5.27
CA GLY A 64 2.65 -2.49 -5.52
C GLY A 64 3.01 -2.57 -6.98
N GLY A 65 4.05 -3.33 -7.28
CA GLY A 65 4.48 -3.58 -8.65
C GLY A 65 4.42 -5.07 -8.96
N VAL A 66 4.46 -5.38 -10.25
CA VAL A 66 4.48 -6.77 -10.72
C VAL A 66 5.70 -6.95 -11.62
N LEU A 67 6.47 -7.99 -11.37
CA LEU A 67 7.62 -8.36 -12.19
C LEU A 67 7.71 -9.88 -12.27
N CYS A 68 7.64 -10.43 -13.48
CA CYS A 68 7.84 -11.87 -13.73
C CYS A 68 6.99 -12.76 -12.82
N ASP A 69 5.71 -12.69 -12.84
CA ASP A 69 4.80 -13.50 -12.02
C ASP A 69 4.96 -13.30 -10.51
N THR A 70 5.63 -12.23 -10.11
CA THR A 70 5.81 -11.89 -8.69
C THR A 70 5.19 -10.54 -8.41
N LEU A 71 4.33 -10.49 -7.39
CA LEU A 71 3.79 -9.25 -6.85
C LEU A 71 4.73 -8.74 -5.77
N TYR A 72 5.05 -7.45 -5.83
CA TYR A 72 5.84 -6.75 -4.82
C TYR A 72 4.99 -5.67 -4.18
N PRO A 73 4.24 -5.94 -3.10
CA PRO A 73 3.56 -4.88 -2.36
C PRO A 73 4.60 -3.88 -1.84
N GLN A 74 4.40 -2.60 -2.15
CA GLN A 74 5.39 -1.56 -1.85
C GLN A 74 5.02 -0.73 -0.63
N PHE A 75 3.75 -0.35 -0.50
CA PHE A 75 3.32 0.54 0.56
C PHE A 75 1.85 0.32 0.87
N MET A 76 1.53 0.30 2.16
CA MET A 76 0.16 0.20 2.65
C MET A 76 -0.02 1.19 3.79
N PHE A 77 -1.16 1.88 3.78
CA PHE A 77 -1.51 2.82 4.82
C PHE A 77 -2.98 2.68 5.19
N VAL A 78 -3.27 2.72 6.48
CA VAL A 78 -4.64 2.76 6.99
C VAL A 78 -4.66 3.80 8.11
N LYS A 79 -5.65 4.70 8.09
CA LYS A 79 -5.79 5.71 9.14
C LYS A 79 -5.88 5.07 10.51
N GLU A 80 -5.31 5.71 11.53
CA GLU A 80 -5.24 5.17 12.89
C GLU A 80 -6.61 4.77 13.42
N LYS A 81 -7.60 5.63 13.24
CA LYS A 81 -8.97 5.36 13.71
C LYS A 81 -9.61 4.14 13.05
N ASN A 82 -9.10 3.73 11.90
CA ASN A 82 -9.63 2.61 11.11
C ASN A 82 -8.77 1.35 11.23
N ARG A 83 -7.70 1.39 11.99
CA ARG A 83 -6.82 0.23 12.19
C ARG A 83 -7.51 -0.82 13.06
N LYS A 84 -7.04 -2.05 12.97
CA LYS A 84 -7.58 -3.20 13.70
C LYS A 84 -8.98 -3.63 13.27
N ALA A 85 -9.50 -3.05 12.20
CA ALA A 85 -10.79 -3.42 11.63
C ALA A 85 -10.64 -4.36 10.42
N GLY A 86 -9.44 -4.86 10.16
CA GLY A 86 -9.17 -5.76 9.04
C GLY A 86 -9.05 -5.10 7.69
N ILE A 87 -8.99 -3.78 7.62
CA ILE A 87 -8.91 -3.05 6.35
C ILE A 87 -7.60 -3.34 5.63
N GLY A 88 -6.48 -3.34 6.34
CA GLY A 88 -5.19 -3.66 5.75
C GLY A 88 -5.17 -5.04 5.12
N LYS A 89 -5.73 -6.03 5.78
CA LYS A 89 -5.86 -7.38 5.26
C LYS A 89 -6.70 -7.43 4.00
N ARG A 90 -7.80 -6.69 3.97
CA ARG A 90 -8.68 -6.62 2.79
C ARG A 90 -7.98 -5.94 1.61
N LEU A 91 -7.22 -4.89 1.88
CA LEU A 91 -6.42 -4.20 0.86
C LEU A 91 -5.36 -5.15 0.28
N MET A 92 -4.63 -5.86 1.13
CA MET A 92 -3.62 -6.81 0.69
C MET A 92 -4.24 -7.93 -0.14
N SER A 93 -5.37 -8.49 0.30
CA SER A 93 -6.06 -9.53 -0.44
C SER A 93 -6.53 -9.05 -1.80
N ALA A 94 -7.06 -7.83 -1.89
CA ALA A 94 -7.49 -7.25 -3.15
C ALA A 94 -6.31 -7.10 -4.13
N LEU A 95 -5.17 -6.62 -3.64
CA LEU A 95 -3.97 -6.48 -4.45
C LEU A 95 -3.45 -7.83 -4.92
N GLU A 96 -3.39 -8.81 -4.04
CA GLU A 96 -2.93 -10.16 -4.37
C GLU A 96 -3.81 -10.80 -5.43
N GLU A 97 -5.12 -10.75 -5.26
CA GLU A 97 -6.07 -11.33 -6.22
C GLU A 97 -6.01 -10.63 -7.58
N SER A 98 -5.94 -9.32 -7.58
CA SER A 98 -5.89 -8.53 -8.80
C SER A 98 -4.61 -8.74 -9.60
N SER A 99 -3.52 -9.06 -8.94
CA SER A 99 -2.22 -9.21 -9.61
C SER A 99 -2.14 -10.43 -10.52
N HIS A 100 -2.92 -11.47 -10.24
CA HIS A 100 -2.86 -12.76 -10.92
C HIS A 100 -1.46 -13.38 -10.93
N CYS A 101 -0.61 -12.97 -9.97
CA CYS A 101 0.74 -13.50 -9.83
C CYS A 101 0.74 -14.79 -9.02
N GLY A 102 1.71 -15.66 -9.30
CA GLY A 102 1.89 -16.89 -8.55
C GLY A 102 2.55 -16.70 -7.20
N VAL A 103 3.25 -15.58 -7.00
CA VAL A 103 4.02 -15.31 -5.78
C VAL A 103 3.82 -13.87 -5.37
N SER A 104 3.70 -13.64 -4.06
CA SER A 104 3.78 -12.31 -3.46
C SER A 104 5.01 -12.27 -2.56
N LEU A 105 5.89 -11.30 -2.78
CA LEU A 105 7.13 -11.14 -2.02
C LEU A 105 7.14 -9.77 -1.37
N ILE A 106 7.26 -9.73 -0.05
CA ILE A 106 7.27 -8.49 0.70
C ILE A 106 8.57 -8.34 1.49
N PHE A 107 8.94 -7.08 1.70
CA PHE A 107 9.97 -6.70 2.66
C PHE A 107 9.25 -6.02 3.83
N TYR A 108 9.50 -6.47 5.04
CA TYR A 108 8.76 -6.00 6.20
C TYR A 108 9.69 -5.79 7.38
N HIS A 109 9.22 -4.95 8.32
CA HIS A 109 9.95 -4.77 9.58
C HIS A 109 9.75 -5.99 10.46
N LYS A 110 10.82 -6.45 11.10
CA LYS A 110 10.82 -7.67 11.91
C LYS A 110 9.68 -7.75 12.92
N THR A 111 9.23 -6.62 13.45
CA THR A 111 8.12 -6.58 14.40
C THR A 111 6.80 -7.06 13.80
N LEU A 112 6.69 -7.15 12.48
CA LEU A 112 5.49 -7.59 11.77
C LEU A 112 5.55 -9.06 11.34
N GLU A 113 6.57 -9.79 11.76
CA GLU A 113 6.78 -11.18 11.33
C GLU A 113 5.58 -12.07 11.61
N SER A 114 5.06 -12.03 12.84
CA SER A 114 3.90 -12.85 13.21
C SER A 114 2.67 -12.48 12.39
N HIS A 115 2.48 -11.19 12.10
CA HIS A 115 1.37 -10.74 11.29
C HIS A 115 1.41 -11.37 9.89
N TYR A 116 2.58 -11.34 9.23
CA TYR A 116 2.68 -11.89 7.88
C TYR A 116 2.66 -13.41 7.86
N GLN A 117 3.20 -14.07 8.87
CA GLN A 117 3.06 -15.52 8.99
C GLN A 117 1.58 -15.92 9.09
N ASN A 118 0.79 -15.17 9.85
CA ASN A 118 -0.65 -15.41 9.97
C ASN A 118 -1.40 -15.15 8.65
N GLU A 119 -0.85 -14.32 7.77
CA GLU A 119 -1.40 -14.04 6.45
C GLU A 119 -0.97 -15.06 5.39
N GLY A 120 -0.24 -16.10 5.78
CA GLY A 120 0.19 -17.16 4.88
C GLY A 120 1.56 -16.96 4.23
N TYR A 121 2.31 -15.96 4.67
CA TYR A 121 3.67 -15.74 4.17
C TYR A 121 4.66 -16.65 4.89
N GLU A 122 5.56 -17.27 4.13
CA GLU A 122 6.68 -17.98 4.70
C GLU A 122 7.84 -17.02 4.92
N VAL A 123 8.38 -17.01 6.13
CA VAL A 123 9.48 -16.12 6.49
C VAL A 123 10.78 -16.73 6.03
N GLY A 124 11.53 -15.98 5.23
CA GLY A 124 12.82 -16.39 4.71
C GLY A 124 13.99 -15.90 5.55
N THR A 125 15.15 -15.85 4.92
CA THR A 125 16.37 -15.37 5.54
C THR A 125 16.29 -13.87 5.80
N GLU A 126 16.82 -13.45 6.94
CA GLU A 126 16.93 -12.02 7.27
C GLU A 126 17.87 -11.33 6.28
N LEU A 127 17.41 -10.23 5.68
CA LEU A 127 18.16 -9.47 4.70
C LEU A 127 18.30 -8.02 5.16
N ARG A 128 19.33 -7.35 4.62
CA ARG A 128 19.54 -5.92 4.86
C ARG A 128 19.37 -5.16 3.55
N VAL A 129 18.92 -3.92 3.66
CA VAL A 129 18.74 -3.03 2.51
C VAL A 129 20.04 -2.27 2.27
N ALA A 130 20.47 -2.20 1.01
CA ALA A 130 21.58 -1.35 0.58
C ALA A 130 21.08 -0.46 -0.54
N ILE A 131 21.36 0.84 -0.46
CA ILE A 131 20.87 1.82 -1.41
C ILE A 131 22.06 2.61 -1.96
N LYS A 132 22.07 2.80 -3.27
CA LYS A 132 23.02 3.69 -3.93
C LYS A 132 22.25 4.58 -4.90
N GLU A 133 22.42 5.87 -4.75
CA GLU A 133 21.81 6.84 -5.66
C GLU A 133 22.67 6.94 -6.92
N LEU A 134 22.06 6.74 -8.09
CA LEU A 134 22.79 6.71 -9.35
C LEU A 134 22.72 8.03 -10.10
N LEU A 135 21.62 8.76 -9.93
CA LEU A 135 21.44 10.07 -10.54
C LEU A 135 21.01 11.05 -9.45
N PRO A 136 21.45 12.33 -9.53
CA PRO A 136 20.96 13.32 -8.59
C PRO A 136 19.45 13.50 -8.75
N PRO A 137 18.71 13.82 -7.67
CA PRO A 137 17.27 14.08 -7.74
C PRO A 137 17.00 15.19 -8.74
N GLN A 138 16.01 14.99 -9.60
CA GLN A 138 15.56 16.03 -10.52
C GLN A 138 14.55 16.90 -9.81
N GLY A 139 14.82 18.18 -9.80
CA GLY A 139 13.97 19.16 -9.13
C GLY A 139 12.61 19.37 -9.78
#